data_63634d6f5a618531b132c874bf7e76e2
#
_entry.id   63634d6f5a618531b132c874bf7e76e2
#
_cell.length_a   1.000
_cell.length_b   1.000
_cell.length_c   1.000
_cell.angle_alpha   90.00
_cell.angle_beta   90.00
_cell.angle_gamma   90.00
#
_symmetry.space_group_name_H-M   'P 1'
#
loop_
_entity.id
_entity.type
_entity.pdbx_description
1 polymer ?
#
loop_
_entity_poly.entity_id
_entity_poly.type
_entity_poly.pdbx_seq_one_letter_code
_entity_poly.pdbx_strand_id
1 'polypeptide(L)'
;MLLATLALVRSVDTSTTLLGNIGFKQDATVATDQAARVAIEWLSANKASLNTSVEASGYYANTKEFADDGTTAAGQVDVTGGQLAAASKRLVDWDSDKCKAATDNTFADCVIKTASAGTINGNSARYVIFRLCNKPGDLGTDSSIHCAKPMSAAGTSASKRGELNYSDYARFASAAGPYYRIVVRVSGARNTASFAETIVHF
;
A
#
# COMPACT_ATOMS: atom_id res chain seq x y z
N MET A 1 41.23 -32.82 -16.03
CA MET A 1 41.34 -31.33 -15.87
C MET A 1 40.17 -30.58 -16.54
N LEU A 2 39.74 -30.92 -17.78
CA LEU A 2 38.63 -30.23 -18.46
C LEU A 2 37.27 -30.18 -17.67
N LEU A 3 36.93 -31.23 -16.97
CA LEU A 3 35.69 -31.26 -16.18
C LEU A 3 35.72 -30.30 -14.95
N ALA A 4 36.89 -30.13 -14.34
CA ALA A 4 37.05 -29.21 -13.20
C ALA A 4 36.96 -27.75 -13.64
N THR A 5 37.50 -27.39 -14.78
CA THR A 5 37.40 -26.03 -15.31
C THR A 5 35.97 -25.69 -15.73
N LEU A 6 35.24 -26.64 -16.31
CA LEU A 6 33.83 -26.44 -16.68
C LEU A 6 32.94 -26.21 -15.47
N ALA A 7 33.18 -26.99 -14.38
CA ALA A 7 32.45 -26.82 -13.13
C ALA A 7 32.71 -25.45 -12.49
N LEU A 8 33.92 -24.96 -12.55
CA LEU A 8 34.30 -23.66 -11.99
C LEU A 8 33.66 -22.51 -12.78
N VAL A 9 33.65 -22.57 -14.10
CA VAL A 9 32.99 -21.57 -14.95
C VAL A 9 31.49 -21.52 -14.67
N ARG A 10 30.81 -22.67 -14.57
CA ARG A 10 29.37 -22.71 -14.25
C ARG A 10 29.07 -22.16 -12.85
N SER A 11 29.96 -22.39 -11.88
CA SER A 11 29.80 -21.85 -10.53
C SER A 11 29.89 -20.32 -10.52
N VAL A 12 30.82 -19.75 -11.27
CA VAL A 12 30.98 -18.29 -11.39
C VAL A 12 29.76 -17.67 -12.10
N ASP A 13 29.31 -18.26 -13.21
CA ASP A 13 28.14 -17.77 -13.93
C ASP A 13 26.89 -17.77 -13.07
N THR A 14 26.66 -18.83 -12.28
CA THR A 14 25.55 -18.90 -11.36
C THR A 14 25.64 -17.83 -10.27
N SER A 15 26.84 -17.62 -9.71
CA SER A 15 27.08 -16.62 -8.68
C SER A 15 26.85 -15.20 -9.20
N THR A 16 27.32 -14.88 -10.40
CA THR A 16 27.12 -13.54 -11.00
C THR A 16 25.65 -13.28 -11.32
N THR A 17 24.91 -14.30 -11.75
CA THR A 17 23.48 -14.18 -12.00
C THR A 17 22.70 -13.93 -10.69
N LEU A 18 23.03 -14.63 -9.62
CA LEU A 18 22.43 -14.46 -8.30
C LEU A 18 22.70 -13.06 -7.74
N LEU A 19 23.96 -12.61 -7.80
CA LEU A 19 24.36 -11.27 -7.33
C LEU A 19 23.63 -10.16 -8.11
N GLY A 20 23.51 -10.32 -9.44
CA GLY A 20 22.77 -9.38 -10.26
C GLY A 20 21.28 -9.29 -9.87
N ASN A 21 20.63 -10.41 -9.64
CA ASN A 21 19.23 -10.44 -9.24
C ASN A 21 19.00 -9.83 -7.85
N ILE A 22 19.91 -10.05 -6.89
CA ILE A 22 19.87 -9.43 -5.56
C ILE A 22 20.05 -7.92 -5.69
N GLY A 23 21.01 -7.46 -6.50
CA GLY A 23 21.24 -6.04 -6.74
C GLY A 23 20.01 -5.32 -7.30
N PHE A 24 19.37 -5.89 -8.33
CA PHE A 24 18.13 -5.32 -8.88
C PHE A 24 16.98 -5.27 -7.85
N LYS A 25 16.86 -6.29 -7.00
CA LYS A 25 15.85 -6.31 -5.96
C LYS A 25 16.10 -5.27 -4.88
N GLN A 26 17.36 -5.09 -4.48
CA GLN A 26 17.74 -4.06 -3.50
C GLN A 26 17.48 -2.65 -4.05
N ASP A 27 17.86 -2.38 -5.30
CA ASP A 27 17.61 -1.09 -5.94
C ASP A 27 16.11 -0.78 -6.02
N ALA A 28 15.31 -1.76 -6.43
CA ALA A 28 13.85 -1.62 -6.44
C ALA A 28 13.27 -1.37 -5.03
N THR A 29 13.83 -1.98 -3.99
CA THR A 29 13.41 -1.76 -2.60
C THR A 29 13.74 -0.34 -2.14
N VAL A 30 14.93 0.18 -2.44
CA VAL A 30 15.29 1.57 -2.13
C VAL A 30 14.37 2.55 -2.87
N ALA A 31 14.02 2.25 -4.12
CA ALA A 31 13.11 3.08 -4.89
C ALA A 31 11.69 3.10 -4.30
N THR A 32 11.24 2.05 -3.58
CA THR A 32 9.93 2.06 -2.90
C THR A 32 9.86 3.10 -1.79
N ASP A 33 10.94 3.32 -1.04
CA ASP A 33 10.97 4.33 0.03
C ASP A 33 10.83 5.74 -0.53
N GLN A 34 11.50 6.03 -1.65
CA GLN A 34 11.39 7.32 -2.32
C GLN A 34 9.97 7.53 -2.88
N ALA A 35 9.38 6.52 -3.48
CA ALA A 35 8.02 6.59 -3.98
C ALA A 35 6.99 6.76 -2.86
N ALA A 36 7.19 6.13 -1.70
CA ALA A 36 6.35 6.34 -0.51
C ALA A 36 6.42 7.79 -0.02
N ARG A 37 7.60 8.42 -0.05
CA ARG A 37 7.75 9.86 0.28
C ARG A 37 6.95 10.75 -0.66
N VAL A 38 6.95 10.49 -1.96
CA VAL A 38 6.12 11.25 -2.93
C VAL A 38 4.63 11.15 -2.57
N ALA A 39 4.15 9.96 -2.19
CA ALA A 39 2.78 9.77 -1.76
C ALA A 39 2.46 10.53 -0.45
N ILE A 40 3.38 10.55 0.52
CA ILE A 40 3.27 11.31 1.78
C ILE A 40 3.25 12.81 1.52
N GLU A 41 4.10 13.30 0.63
CA GLU A 41 4.13 14.72 0.23
C GLU A 41 2.80 15.13 -0.42
N TRP A 42 2.26 14.28 -1.30
CA TRP A 42 0.95 14.50 -1.88
C TRP A 42 -0.15 14.60 -0.81
N LEU A 43 -0.18 13.66 0.15
CA LEU A 43 -1.13 13.70 1.28
C LEU A 43 -0.99 14.99 2.07
N SER A 44 0.23 15.39 2.39
CA SER A 44 0.51 16.61 3.17
C SER A 44 0.07 17.86 2.46
N ALA A 45 0.22 17.92 1.13
CA ALA A 45 -0.19 19.06 0.30
C ALA A 45 -1.72 19.14 0.13
N ASN A 46 -2.45 18.03 0.27
CA ASN A 46 -3.88 17.94 -0.01
C ASN A 46 -4.76 17.71 1.23
N LYS A 47 -4.26 18.01 2.44
CA LYS A 47 -4.96 17.75 3.72
C LYS A 47 -6.41 18.22 3.75
N ALA A 48 -6.71 19.35 3.15
CA ALA A 48 -8.04 19.96 3.13
C ALA A 48 -9.07 19.19 2.27
N SER A 49 -8.62 18.35 1.34
CA SER A 49 -9.46 17.65 0.37
C SER A 49 -9.53 16.13 0.56
N LEU A 50 -8.98 15.61 1.67
CA LEU A 50 -8.90 14.17 1.93
C LEU A 50 -10.24 13.51 2.32
N ASN A 51 -11.32 14.28 2.37
CA ASN A 51 -12.67 13.75 2.65
C ASN A 51 -13.31 13.08 1.42
N THR A 52 -12.79 13.34 0.23
CA THR A 52 -13.26 12.81 -1.05
C THR A 52 -12.15 12.10 -1.80
N SER A 53 -12.48 11.09 -2.57
CA SER A 53 -11.49 10.37 -3.38
C SER A 53 -11.02 11.21 -4.57
N VAL A 54 -9.72 11.14 -4.85
CA VAL A 54 -9.07 11.77 -6.01
C VAL A 54 -8.38 10.66 -6.81
N GLU A 55 -9.18 9.90 -7.55
CA GLU A 55 -8.71 8.70 -8.25
C GLU A 55 -7.56 8.97 -9.24
N ALA A 56 -7.57 10.15 -9.88
CA ALA A 56 -6.50 10.54 -10.80
C ALA A 56 -5.13 10.63 -10.11
N SER A 57 -5.13 10.92 -8.80
CA SER A 57 -3.92 10.95 -7.95
C SER A 57 -3.73 9.67 -7.15
N GLY A 58 -4.46 8.60 -7.46
CA GLY A 58 -4.37 7.33 -6.75
C GLY A 58 -4.85 7.40 -5.29
N TYR A 59 -5.64 8.41 -4.92
CA TYR A 59 -6.15 8.59 -3.57
C TYR A 59 -7.60 8.16 -3.43
N TYR A 60 -7.88 7.35 -2.41
CA TYR A 60 -9.20 6.87 -2.05
C TYR A 60 -9.53 7.24 -0.60
N ALA A 61 -10.65 7.92 -0.39
CA ALA A 61 -11.10 8.39 0.92
C ALA A 61 -11.74 7.29 1.78
N ASN A 62 -11.64 6.04 1.36
CA ASN A 62 -12.03 4.83 2.09
C ASN A 62 -11.11 3.66 1.72
N THR A 63 -11.30 2.49 2.37
CA THR A 63 -10.51 1.28 2.11
C THR A 63 -10.81 0.64 0.75
N LYS A 64 -11.88 1.06 0.07
CA LYS A 64 -12.42 0.40 -1.14
C LYS A 64 -12.88 -1.05 -0.95
N GLU A 65 -12.81 -1.59 0.26
CA GLU A 65 -13.38 -2.89 0.63
C GLU A 65 -14.89 -2.82 0.85
N PHE A 66 -15.38 -1.61 1.07
CA PHE A 66 -16.79 -1.26 1.13
C PHE A 66 -17.17 -0.32 -0.02
N ALA A 67 -18.43 -0.32 -0.41
CA ALA A 67 -19.00 0.71 -1.25
C ALA A 67 -18.97 2.07 -0.52
N ASP A 68 -19.29 3.15 -1.22
CA ASP A 68 -19.23 4.49 -0.62
C ASP A 68 -20.35 4.72 0.43
N ASP A 69 -21.28 3.78 0.59
CA ASP A 69 -22.25 3.72 1.71
C ASP A 69 -21.61 3.30 3.05
N GLY A 70 -20.43 2.67 3.00
CA GLY A 70 -19.66 2.20 4.14
C GLY A 70 -20.19 0.92 4.79
N THR A 71 -21.20 0.28 4.22
CA THR A 71 -21.87 -0.92 4.77
C THR A 71 -21.87 -2.09 3.79
N THR A 72 -22.07 -1.83 2.51
CA THR A 72 -22.08 -2.85 1.48
C THR A 72 -20.66 -3.31 1.18
N ALA A 73 -20.38 -4.60 1.40
CA ALA A 73 -19.08 -5.17 1.07
C ALA A 73 -18.84 -5.11 -0.44
N ALA A 74 -17.72 -4.53 -0.85
CA ALA A 74 -17.32 -4.40 -2.25
C ALA A 74 -16.22 -5.38 -2.66
N GLY A 75 -15.73 -6.18 -1.71
CA GLY A 75 -14.65 -7.15 -1.89
C GLY A 75 -13.29 -6.67 -1.39
N GLN A 76 -12.44 -7.61 -1.10
CA GLN A 76 -11.06 -7.33 -0.64
C GLN A 76 -10.23 -6.72 -1.75
N VAL A 77 -9.41 -5.74 -1.41
CA VAL A 77 -8.46 -5.14 -2.35
C VAL A 77 -7.20 -6.00 -2.44
N ASP A 78 -6.98 -6.59 -3.61
CA ASP A 78 -5.72 -7.28 -3.93
C ASP A 78 -4.73 -6.27 -4.52
N VAL A 79 -3.76 -5.89 -3.70
CA VAL A 79 -2.75 -4.89 -4.06
C VAL A 79 -1.65 -5.46 -4.95
N THR A 80 -1.49 -6.76 -5.03
CA THR A 80 -0.43 -7.38 -5.83
C THR A 80 -0.76 -7.42 -7.32
N GLY A 81 -2.04 -7.42 -7.65
CA GLY A 81 -2.55 -7.43 -9.04
C GLY A 81 -2.15 -8.65 -9.86
N GLY A 82 -1.45 -9.62 -9.25
CA GLY A 82 -0.90 -10.76 -9.96
C GLY A 82 -1.65 -12.07 -9.77
N GLN A 83 -2.66 -12.09 -8.94
CA GLN A 83 -3.46 -13.28 -8.69
C GLN A 83 -4.78 -13.23 -9.45
N LEU A 84 -5.22 -14.39 -9.92
CA LEU A 84 -6.58 -14.54 -10.45
C LEU A 84 -7.58 -14.01 -9.42
N ALA A 85 -8.34 -13.00 -9.79
CA ALA A 85 -9.33 -12.42 -8.92
C ALA A 85 -10.46 -13.42 -8.73
N ALA A 86 -10.76 -13.77 -7.50
CA ALA A 86 -12.09 -14.28 -7.19
C ALA A 86 -13.10 -13.16 -7.44
N ALA A 87 -14.34 -13.50 -7.75
CA ALA A 87 -15.41 -12.53 -8.02
C ALA A 87 -15.66 -11.51 -6.89
N SER A 88 -15.09 -11.73 -5.70
CA SER A 88 -15.18 -10.87 -4.52
C SER A 88 -13.95 -9.98 -4.30
N LYS A 89 -12.98 -9.96 -5.23
CA LYS A 89 -11.76 -9.17 -5.09
C LYS A 89 -11.75 -7.98 -6.04
N ARG A 90 -11.22 -6.87 -5.56
CA ARG A 90 -10.94 -5.67 -6.34
C ARG A 90 -9.44 -5.56 -6.60
N LEU A 91 -9.06 -5.24 -7.83
CA LEU A 91 -7.67 -5.20 -8.25
C LEU A 91 -7.20 -3.77 -8.44
N VAL A 92 -5.90 -3.57 -8.17
CA VAL A 92 -5.21 -2.32 -8.42
C VAL A 92 -4.62 -2.35 -9.84
N ASP A 93 -5.00 -1.36 -10.64
CA ASP A 93 -4.49 -1.16 -12.00
C ASP A 93 -3.12 -0.47 -11.96
N TRP A 94 -2.08 -1.28 -11.80
CA TRP A 94 -0.71 -0.78 -11.69
C TRP A 94 -0.14 -0.28 -13.00
N ASP A 95 -0.57 -0.83 -14.12
CA ASP A 95 0.01 -0.55 -15.42
C ASP A 95 -0.84 0.42 -16.25
N SER A 96 -1.97 0.87 -15.69
CA SER A 96 -2.95 1.75 -16.36
C SER A 96 -3.50 1.16 -17.66
N ASP A 97 -3.62 -0.16 -17.69
CA ASP A 97 -4.09 -0.94 -18.83
C ASP A 97 -5.46 -1.58 -18.59
N LYS A 98 -6.09 -1.26 -17.45
CA LYS A 98 -7.31 -1.89 -16.95
C LYS A 98 -7.15 -3.40 -16.76
N CYS A 99 -5.93 -3.80 -16.39
CA CYS A 99 -5.53 -5.18 -16.20
C CYS A 99 -5.80 -6.07 -17.42
N LYS A 100 -5.44 -5.56 -18.60
CA LYS A 100 -5.61 -6.26 -19.90
C LYS A 100 -4.90 -7.60 -20.00
N ALA A 101 -4.00 -7.91 -19.10
CA ALA A 101 -3.25 -9.16 -19.12
C ALA A 101 -4.13 -10.40 -18.90
N ALA A 102 -5.41 -10.23 -18.60
CA ALA A 102 -6.35 -11.33 -18.43
C ALA A 102 -7.15 -11.58 -19.71
N THR A 103 -6.81 -12.64 -20.40
CA THR A 103 -7.55 -13.12 -21.59
C THR A 103 -8.95 -13.67 -21.23
N ASP A 104 -9.22 -13.94 -19.95
CA ASP A 104 -10.39 -14.72 -19.54
C ASP A 104 -11.37 -13.97 -18.65
N ASN A 105 -11.44 -12.64 -18.70
CA ASN A 105 -12.28 -11.80 -17.83
C ASN A 105 -12.12 -12.03 -16.31
N THR A 106 -11.02 -12.63 -15.90
CA THR A 106 -10.74 -12.91 -14.49
C THR A 106 -10.36 -11.65 -13.70
N PHE A 107 -10.11 -10.53 -14.39
CA PHE A 107 -9.71 -9.25 -13.80
C PHE A 107 -10.74 -8.13 -14.09
N ALA A 108 -12.02 -8.49 -14.18
CA ALA A 108 -13.09 -7.53 -14.49
C ALA A 108 -13.16 -6.34 -13.50
N ASP A 109 -12.68 -6.51 -12.26
CA ASP A 109 -12.70 -5.50 -11.20
C ASP A 109 -11.37 -4.75 -11.02
N CYS A 110 -10.60 -4.57 -12.09
CA CYS A 110 -9.38 -3.76 -12.09
C CYS A 110 -9.71 -2.27 -12.14
N VAL A 111 -10.33 -1.77 -11.08
CA VAL A 111 -10.94 -0.43 -11.04
C VAL A 111 -10.16 0.58 -10.20
N ILE A 112 -9.19 0.11 -9.40
CA ILE A 112 -8.42 0.97 -8.50
C ILE A 112 -7.24 1.55 -9.26
N LYS A 113 -7.33 2.84 -9.60
CA LYS A 113 -6.28 3.56 -10.31
C LYS A 113 -5.12 3.91 -9.40
N THR A 114 -3.92 3.94 -9.95
CA THR A 114 -2.70 4.34 -9.27
C THR A 114 -2.15 5.64 -9.83
N ALA A 115 -1.40 6.37 -9.02
CA ALA A 115 -0.63 7.53 -9.48
C ALA A 115 0.83 7.18 -9.74
N SER A 116 1.48 7.94 -10.61
CA SER A 116 2.90 7.81 -10.86
C SER A 116 3.70 8.54 -9.79
N ALA A 117 4.71 7.88 -9.22
CA ALA A 117 5.74 8.51 -8.40
C ALA A 117 6.98 8.90 -9.25
N GLY A 118 6.89 8.71 -10.58
CA GLY A 118 7.98 8.98 -11.50
C GLY A 118 8.92 7.80 -11.71
N THR A 119 10.08 8.10 -12.29
CA THR A 119 11.14 7.12 -12.49
C THR A 119 12.24 7.37 -11.47
N ILE A 120 12.56 6.37 -10.68
CA ILE A 120 13.54 6.43 -9.59
C ILE A 120 14.66 5.42 -9.91
N ASN A 121 15.88 5.90 -10.12
CA ASN A 121 17.03 5.08 -10.49
C ASN A 121 16.77 4.17 -11.71
N GLY A 122 16.00 4.66 -12.69
CA GLY A 122 15.63 3.86 -13.87
C GLY A 122 14.45 2.90 -13.65
N ASN A 123 13.92 2.79 -12.42
CA ASN A 123 12.75 1.97 -12.10
C ASN A 123 11.47 2.82 -12.16
N SER A 124 10.40 2.30 -12.74
CA SER A 124 9.09 2.96 -12.74
C SER A 124 8.38 2.74 -11.42
N ALA A 125 8.00 3.81 -10.74
CA ALA A 125 7.34 3.76 -9.45
C ALA A 125 5.90 4.30 -9.52
N ARG A 126 4.96 3.59 -8.91
CA ARG A 126 3.55 3.98 -8.79
C ARG A 126 3.07 3.75 -7.36
N TYR A 127 2.06 4.51 -6.97
CA TYR A 127 1.46 4.37 -5.63
C TYR A 127 -0.06 4.44 -5.68
N VAL A 128 -0.68 3.92 -4.64
CA VAL A 128 -2.08 4.10 -4.31
C VAL A 128 -2.20 4.36 -2.81
N ILE A 129 -3.15 5.22 -2.43
CA ILE A 129 -3.37 5.64 -1.05
C ILE A 129 -4.81 5.35 -0.68
N PHE A 130 -5.03 4.67 0.43
CA PHE A 130 -6.34 4.42 1.01
C PHE A 130 -6.45 5.07 2.37
N ARG A 131 -7.48 5.87 2.61
CA ARG A 131 -7.87 6.25 3.96
C ARG A 131 -8.50 5.03 4.64
N LEU A 132 -8.00 4.66 5.81
CA LEU A 132 -8.47 3.47 6.53
C LEU A 132 -9.81 3.73 7.24
N CYS A 133 -10.82 4.11 6.47
CA CYS A 133 -12.20 4.33 6.90
C CYS A 133 -13.15 3.48 6.04
N ASN A 134 -14.34 3.19 6.57
CA ASN A 134 -15.35 2.41 5.85
C ASN A 134 -15.96 3.19 4.67
N LYS A 135 -16.08 4.53 4.78
CA LYS A 135 -16.65 5.37 3.73
C LYS A 135 -15.96 6.73 3.61
N PRO A 136 -16.08 7.44 2.47
CA PRO A 136 -15.62 8.82 2.33
C PRO A 136 -16.48 9.77 3.16
N GLY A 137 -16.00 10.99 3.36
CA GLY A 137 -16.71 12.06 4.07
C GLY A 137 -15.88 12.69 5.18
N ASP A 138 -16.49 13.66 5.86
CA ASP A 138 -15.88 14.39 6.97
C ASP A 138 -16.19 13.71 8.31
N LEU A 139 -15.14 13.31 9.02
CA LEU A 139 -15.23 12.67 10.34
C LEU A 139 -15.85 13.57 11.41
N GLY A 140 -15.78 14.89 11.24
CA GLY A 140 -16.35 15.84 12.18
C GLY A 140 -17.87 15.99 12.07
N THR A 141 -18.44 15.67 10.90
CA THR A 141 -19.85 15.88 10.60
C THR A 141 -20.66 14.59 10.48
N ASP A 142 -20.02 13.47 10.15
CA ASP A 142 -20.67 12.19 9.90
C ASP A 142 -20.21 11.11 10.90
N SER A 143 -21.01 10.85 11.91
CA SER A 143 -20.74 9.85 12.95
C SER A 143 -20.78 8.40 12.46
N SER A 144 -21.28 8.14 11.24
CA SER A 144 -21.30 6.80 10.65
C SER A 144 -20.00 6.44 9.91
N ILE A 145 -19.04 7.37 9.86
CA ILE A 145 -17.70 7.08 9.36
C ILE A 145 -16.88 6.43 10.47
N HIS A 146 -16.46 5.21 10.21
CA HIS A 146 -15.64 4.44 11.13
C HIS A 146 -14.26 4.24 10.50
N CYS A 147 -13.23 4.76 11.16
CA CYS A 147 -11.84 4.64 10.73
C CYS A 147 -11.05 3.72 11.66
N ALA A 148 -9.99 3.12 11.14
CA ALA A 148 -9.04 2.38 11.94
C ALA A 148 -8.47 3.28 13.04
N LYS A 149 -8.42 2.76 14.25
CA LYS A 149 -7.84 3.40 15.44
C LYS A 149 -6.78 2.47 16.01
N PRO A 150 -5.73 2.99 16.64
CA PRO A 150 -4.81 2.14 17.36
C PRO A 150 -5.60 1.39 18.42
N MET A 151 -5.32 0.11 18.60
CA MET A 151 -5.87 -0.62 19.73
C MET A 151 -5.31 0.05 20.99
N SER A 152 -6.13 0.88 21.65
CA SER A 152 -5.86 1.20 23.02
C SER A 152 -5.94 -0.13 23.76
N ALA A 153 -4.89 -0.50 24.48
CA ALA A 153 -5.03 -1.53 25.49
C ALA A 153 -6.11 -1.00 26.43
N ALA A 154 -7.34 -1.45 26.23
CA ALA A 154 -8.44 -1.15 27.11
C ALA A 154 -8.11 -1.81 28.45
N GLY A 155 -7.29 -1.15 29.22
CA GLY A 155 -7.16 -1.41 30.61
C GLY A 155 -8.50 -1.05 31.26
N THR A 156 -9.42 -1.99 31.31
CA THR A 156 -10.40 -2.06 32.38
C THR A 156 -9.63 -2.35 33.66
N SER A 157 -8.74 -1.48 34.04
CA SER A 157 -8.13 -1.51 35.34
C SER A 157 -8.77 -0.39 36.12
N ALA A 158 -9.73 -0.74 36.96
CA ALA A 158 -9.91 -0.01 38.15
C ALA A 158 -8.52 0.32 38.70
N SER A 159 -8.14 1.60 38.65
CA SER A 159 -6.86 2.07 39.15
C SER A 159 -6.67 1.53 40.56
N LYS A 160 -5.78 0.54 40.73
CA LYS A 160 -5.31 0.13 42.02
C LYS A 160 -4.62 1.34 42.63
N ARG A 161 -5.09 1.79 43.77
CA ARG A 161 -4.52 2.91 44.52
C ARG A 161 -3.00 2.74 44.63
N GLY A 162 -2.25 3.63 43.98
CA GLY A 162 -0.78 3.66 44.04
C GLY A 162 -0.04 3.20 42.80
N GLU A 163 -0.72 2.79 41.76
CA GLU A 163 -0.10 2.44 40.47
C GLU A 163 -0.10 3.66 39.55
N LEU A 164 1.08 4.20 39.27
CA LEU A 164 1.26 5.23 38.25
C LEU A 164 1.00 4.58 36.89
N ASN A 165 -0.19 4.82 36.35
CA ASN A 165 -0.58 4.34 35.06
C ASN A 165 0.10 5.21 33.98
N TYR A 166 1.27 4.79 33.51
CA TYR A 166 2.00 5.45 32.42
C TYR A 166 1.36 5.27 31.05
N SER A 167 0.30 4.50 30.94
CA SER A 167 -0.49 4.35 29.74
C SER A 167 -1.53 5.49 29.65
N ASP A 168 -1.06 6.73 29.59
CA ASP A 168 -1.93 7.88 29.32
C ASP A 168 -2.30 7.90 27.84
N TYR A 169 -3.22 7.02 27.48
CA TYR A 169 -3.77 6.92 26.12
C TYR A 169 -4.64 8.11 25.74
N ALA A 170 -4.99 8.97 26.67
CA ALA A 170 -5.69 10.20 26.39
C ALA A 170 -4.88 11.14 25.48
N ARG A 171 -3.56 11.03 25.48
CA ARG A 171 -2.68 11.73 24.52
C ARG A 171 -2.91 11.30 23.09
N PHE A 172 -3.28 10.05 22.85
CA PHE A 172 -3.51 9.51 21.53
C PHE A 172 -4.98 9.53 21.12
N ALA A 173 -5.89 9.60 22.08
CA ALA A 173 -7.32 9.66 21.80
C ALA A 173 -7.78 11.00 21.23
N SER A 174 -7.08 12.10 21.55
CA SER A 174 -7.41 13.43 21.07
C SER A 174 -6.75 13.81 19.73
N ALA A 175 -5.75 13.03 19.29
CA ALA A 175 -5.02 13.27 18.06
C ALA A 175 -5.44 12.31 16.92
N ALA A 176 -6.59 11.69 17.04
CA ALA A 176 -7.00 10.63 16.13
C ALA A 176 -7.57 11.18 14.81
N GLY A 177 -6.70 11.73 14.00
CA GLY A 177 -6.95 11.80 12.56
C GLY A 177 -7.04 10.40 11.94
N PRO A 178 -7.50 10.28 10.71
CA PRO A 178 -7.56 9.00 10.02
C PRO A 178 -6.15 8.48 9.69
N TYR A 179 -6.01 7.17 9.68
CA TYR A 179 -4.82 6.50 9.15
C TYR A 179 -4.94 6.32 7.64
N TYR A 180 -3.79 6.39 6.97
CA TYR A 180 -3.67 6.20 5.54
C TYR A 180 -2.71 5.05 5.25
N ARG A 181 -3.17 4.13 4.44
CA ARG A 181 -2.38 3.02 3.91
C ARG A 181 -1.84 3.42 2.55
N ILE A 182 -0.55 3.49 2.41
CA ILE A 182 0.15 3.76 1.15
C ILE A 182 0.72 2.46 0.66
N VAL A 183 0.35 2.05 -0.54
CA VAL A 183 0.95 0.91 -1.22
C VAL A 183 1.70 1.42 -2.43
N VAL A 184 2.94 0.98 -2.56
CA VAL A 184 3.85 1.34 -3.66
C VAL A 184 4.22 0.10 -4.42
N ARG A 185 4.21 0.18 -5.75
CA ARG A 185 4.84 -0.80 -6.64
C ARG A 185 5.96 -0.13 -7.42
N VAL A 186 7.11 -0.75 -7.39
CA VAL A 186 8.26 -0.38 -8.24
C VAL A 186 8.53 -1.49 -9.23
N SER A 187 8.54 -1.15 -10.50
CA SER A 187 8.88 -2.05 -11.60
C SER A 187 10.28 -1.73 -12.10
N GLY A 188 11.17 -2.68 -11.97
CA GLY A 188 12.58 -2.56 -12.32
C GLY A 188 12.96 -3.35 -13.56
N ALA A 189 14.27 -3.42 -13.81
CA ALA A 189 14.83 -4.19 -14.92
C ALA A 189 14.46 -5.67 -14.80
N ARG A 190 14.45 -6.39 -15.94
CA ARG A 190 14.15 -7.81 -16.05
C ARG A 190 12.77 -8.21 -15.46
N ASN A 191 11.79 -7.31 -15.59
CA ASN A 191 10.44 -7.53 -15.07
C ASN A 191 10.39 -7.82 -13.55
N THR A 192 11.33 -7.25 -12.80
CA THR A 192 11.29 -7.32 -11.32
C THR A 192 10.24 -6.35 -10.81
N ALA A 193 9.43 -6.78 -9.86
CA ALA A 193 8.50 -5.93 -9.15
C ALA A 193 8.74 -6.01 -7.65
N SER A 194 8.77 -4.85 -7.00
CA SER A 194 8.80 -4.74 -5.54
C SER A 194 7.59 -3.98 -5.06
N PHE A 195 7.00 -4.46 -3.97
CA PHE A 195 5.88 -3.82 -3.29
C PHE A 195 6.32 -3.41 -1.89
N ALA A 196 5.90 -2.23 -1.48
CA ALA A 196 6.02 -1.77 -0.11
C ALA A 196 4.69 -1.22 0.37
N GLU A 197 4.42 -1.41 1.65
CA GLU A 197 3.25 -0.87 2.34
C GLU A 197 3.71 -0.03 3.52
N THR A 198 3.12 1.16 3.65
CA THR A 198 3.40 2.08 4.75
C THR A 198 2.08 2.62 5.27
N ILE A 199 1.93 2.65 6.59
CA ILE A 199 0.77 3.27 7.25
C ILE A 199 1.25 4.58 7.87
N VAL A 200 0.57 5.67 7.53
CA VAL A 200 0.85 7.00 8.06
C VAL A 200 -0.37 7.61 8.73
N HIS A 201 -0.13 8.56 9.62
CA HIS A 201 -1.14 9.29 10.35
C HIS A 201 -0.77 10.78 10.36
N PHE A 202 -1.76 11.66 10.21
CA PHE A 202 -1.58 13.11 10.23
C PHE A 202 -2.53 13.78 11.22
#